data_2022fb2b3e953b3d0b9980c4e63ffde6
#
_entry.id   2022fb2b3e953b3d0b9980c4e63ffde6
#
_cell.length_a   1.000
_cell.length_b   1.000
_cell.length_c   1.000
_cell.angle_alpha   90.00
_cell.angle_beta   90.00
_cell.angle_gamma   90.00
#
_symmetry.space_group_name_H-M   'P 1'
#
loop_
_entity.id
_entity.type
_entity.pdbx_description
1 polymer ?
#
loop_
_entity_poly.entity_id
_entity_poly.type
_entity_poly.pdbx_seq_one_letter_code
_entity_poly.pdbx_strand_id
1 'polypeptide(L)'
;MAEGTAQLARTAKAPVDASTTALGHYVSFYLSRAHRDDIDHGCPVAGFAGDAPRLAAGAQSHFAGGLDDQITLLAGLIAESGSRAAIGERKTLRERVISLHCQMVGALVLSRSVAQVAPAHSNDILENVQRDILASIDGRSNQAPKPRK
;
A
#
# COMPACT_ATOMS: atom_id res chain seq x y z
N MET A 1 -7.92 -5.15 -14.92
CA MET A 1 -6.93 -5.53 -13.86
C MET A 1 -5.49 -5.36 -14.36
N ALA A 2 -5.10 -5.90 -15.51
CA ALA A 2 -3.72 -5.80 -16.00
C ALA A 2 -3.18 -4.38 -16.18
N GLU A 3 -3.99 -3.43 -16.66
CA GLU A 3 -3.55 -2.04 -16.85
C GLU A 3 -3.30 -1.30 -15.54
N GLY A 4 -4.16 -1.47 -14.53
CA GLY A 4 -3.96 -0.85 -13.22
C GLY A 4 -2.71 -1.38 -12.51
N THR A 5 -2.47 -2.69 -12.56
CA THR A 5 -1.24 -3.30 -12.02
C THR A 5 0.00 -2.85 -12.80
N ALA A 6 -0.08 -2.73 -14.13
CA ALA A 6 1.00 -2.21 -14.95
C ALA A 6 1.31 -0.73 -14.66
N GLN A 7 0.29 0.09 -14.41
CA GLN A 7 0.46 1.49 -13.99
C GLN A 7 1.19 1.58 -12.65
N LEU A 8 0.75 0.81 -11.65
CA LEU A 8 1.39 0.75 -10.34
C LEU A 8 2.85 0.27 -10.46
N ALA A 9 3.12 -0.73 -11.30
CA ALA A 9 4.48 -1.22 -11.54
C ALA A 9 5.37 -0.17 -12.24
N ARG A 10 4.83 0.64 -13.16
CA ARG A 10 5.56 1.76 -13.77
C ARG A 10 5.93 2.82 -12.75
N THR A 11 5.00 3.17 -11.86
CA THR A 11 5.23 4.14 -10.79
C THR A 11 6.28 3.66 -9.80
N ALA A 12 6.25 2.37 -9.46
CA ALA A 12 7.26 1.77 -8.58
C ALA A 12 8.68 1.82 -9.16
N LYS A 13 8.81 1.83 -10.50
CA LYS A 13 10.10 1.87 -11.23
C LYS A 13 10.51 3.29 -11.66
N ALA A 14 9.71 4.31 -11.37
CA ALA A 14 10.07 5.69 -11.68
C ALA A 14 11.39 6.08 -10.99
N PRO A 15 12.22 6.98 -11.62
CA PRO A 15 13.45 7.45 -11.00
C PRO A 15 13.14 8.05 -9.62
N VAL A 16 13.78 7.52 -8.60
CA VAL A 16 13.62 7.95 -7.21
C VAL A 16 14.77 8.87 -6.87
N ASP A 17 14.49 9.94 -6.12
CA ASP A 17 15.54 10.75 -5.51
C ASP A 17 16.43 9.85 -4.64
N ALA A 18 17.75 10.09 -4.65
CA ALA A 18 18.75 9.23 -4.00
C ALA A 18 18.52 8.98 -2.50
N SER A 19 17.59 9.72 -1.88
CA SER A 19 17.21 9.61 -0.47
C SER A 19 16.03 8.68 -0.18
N THR A 20 15.28 8.25 -1.20
CA THR A 20 14.04 7.47 -1.02
C THR A 20 14.16 6.10 -1.67
N THR A 21 13.80 5.04 -0.96
CA THR A 21 13.78 3.68 -1.54
C THR A 21 12.62 3.53 -2.55
N ALA A 22 12.73 2.61 -3.50
CA ALA A 22 11.66 2.29 -4.44
C ALA A 22 10.35 1.93 -3.72
N LEU A 23 10.43 1.20 -2.61
CA LEU A 23 9.29 0.90 -1.76
C LEU A 23 8.69 2.17 -1.12
N GLY A 24 9.51 3.06 -0.58
CA GLY A 24 9.06 4.33 0.02
C GLY A 24 8.37 5.22 -1.02
N HIS A 25 8.93 5.29 -2.22
CA HIS A 25 8.31 6.02 -3.34
C HIS A 25 6.95 5.41 -3.72
N TYR A 26 6.86 4.09 -3.85
CA TYR A 26 5.62 3.40 -4.15
C TYR A 26 4.54 3.64 -3.09
N VAL A 27 4.89 3.54 -1.80
CA VAL A 27 3.97 3.81 -0.68
C VAL A 27 3.47 5.26 -0.73
N SER A 28 4.38 6.22 -0.97
CA SER A 28 4.04 7.64 -1.04
C SER A 28 3.10 7.96 -2.20
N PHE A 29 3.33 7.35 -3.36
CA PHE A 29 2.41 7.45 -4.49
C PHE A 29 1.05 6.80 -4.19
N TYR A 30 1.08 5.55 -3.69
CA TYR A 30 -0.15 4.78 -3.48
C TYR A 30 -1.09 5.44 -2.48
N LEU A 31 -0.55 6.05 -1.42
CA LEU A 31 -1.30 6.76 -0.38
C LEU A 31 -1.37 8.27 -0.63
N SER A 32 -1.21 8.72 -1.88
CA SER A 32 -1.37 10.13 -2.25
C SER A 32 -2.84 10.50 -2.49
N ARG A 33 -3.14 11.78 -2.32
CA ARG A 33 -4.44 12.36 -2.69
C ARG A 33 -4.72 12.19 -4.18
N ALA A 34 -3.70 12.34 -5.03
CA ALA A 34 -3.83 12.16 -6.47
C ALA A 34 -4.30 10.74 -6.83
N HIS A 35 -3.72 9.69 -6.22
CA HIS A 35 -4.16 8.31 -6.44
C HIS A 35 -5.54 8.03 -5.80
N ARG A 36 -5.86 8.66 -4.67
CA ARG A 36 -7.20 8.58 -4.08
C ARG A 36 -8.26 9.08 -5.06
N ASP A 37 -8.01 10.23 -5.67
CA ASP A 37 -8.99 10.93 -6.51
C ASP A 37 -9.08 10.34 -7.93
N ASP A 38 -8.04 9.67 -8.41
CA ASP A 38 -8.03 8.95 -9.69
C ASP A 38 -8.66 7.56 -9.53
N ILE A 39 -9.99 7.51 -9.52
CA ILE A 39 -10.74 6.28 -9.34
C ILE A 39 -10.65 5.40 -10.59
N ASP A 40 -10.66 6.00 -11.77
CA ASP A 40 -10.75 5.30 -13.05
C ASP A 40 -9.47 4.54 -13.41
N HIS A 41 -8.30 5.07 -13.02
CA HIS A 41 -6.99 4.47 -13.31
C HIS A 41 -6.26 3.96 -12.04
N GLY A 42 -6.92 4.03 -10.90
CA GLY A 42 -6.37 3.62 -9.61
C GLY A 42 -6.26 2.12 -9.42
N CYS A 43 -5.94 1.72 -8.20
CA CYS A 43 -5.77 0.31 -7.82
C CYS A 43 -7.09 -0.47 -7.96
N PRO A 44 -7.17 -1.49 -8.82
CA PRO A 44 -8.39 -2.27 -9.00
C PRO A 44 -8.75 -3.10 -7.75
N VAL A 45 -7.79 -3.48 -6.91
CA VAL A 45 -8.09 -4.16 -5.64
C VAL A 45 -8.86 -3.21 -4.72
N ALA A 46 -8.41 -1.97 -4.57
CA ALA A 46 -9.13 -0.98 -3.77
C ALA A 46 -10.51 -0.62 -4.35
N GLY A 47 -10.67 -0.71 -5.68
CA GLY A 47 -11.94 -0.42 -6.35
C GLY A 47 -12.98 -1.54 -6.22
N PHE A 48 -12.55 -2.80 -6.20
CA PHE A 48 -13.46 -3.94 -6.35
C PHE A 48 -13.47 -4.93 -5.17
N ALA A 49 -12.59 -4.77 -4.17
CA ALA A 49 -12.48 -5.73 -3.07
C ALA A 49 -13.81 -5.98 -2.35
N GLY A 50 -14.61 -4.93 -2.15
CA GLY A 50 -15.92 -5.05 -1.48
C GLY A 50 -16.97 -5.83 -2.28
N ASP A 51 -16.87 -5.81 -3.61
CA ASP A 51 -17.79 -6.50 -4.51
C ASP A 51 -17.28 -7.85 -4.98
N ALA A 52 -16.00 -8.12 -4.84
CA ALA A 52 -15.37 -9.37 -5.28
C ALA A 52 -16.10 -10.65 -4.80
N PRO A 53 -16.62 -10.75 -3.56
CA PRO A 53 -17.36 -11.93 -3.11
C PRO A 53 -18.68 -12.19 -3.85
N ARG A 54 -19.20 -11.17 -4.56
CA ARG A 54 -20.46 -11.27 -5.32
C ARG A 54 -20.25 -11.59 -6.79
N LEU A 55 -19.00 -11.59 -7.25
CA LEU A 55 -18.66 -11.88 -8.63
C LEU A 55 -18.82 -13.38 -8.93
N ALA A 56 -19.06 -13.71 -10.21
CA ALA A 56 -19.00 -15.09 -10.66
C ALA A 56 -17.60 -15.69 -10.47
N ALA A 57 -17.50 -17.00 -10.27
CA ALA A 57 -16.24 -17.69 -9.91
C ALA A 57 -15.08 -17.37 -10.86
N GLY A 58 -15.33 -17.25 -12.17
CA GLY A 58 -14.28 -16.86 -13.13
C GLY A 58 -13.74 -15.45 -12.90
N ALA A 59 -14.62 -14.49 -12.58
CA ALA A 59 -14.22 -13.13 -12.26
C ALA A 59 -13.48 -13.05 -10.91
N GLN A 60 -13.91 -13.85 -9.91
CA GLN A 60 -13.18 -13.97 -8.64
C GLN A 60 -11.77 -14.53 -8.84
N SER A 61 -11.60 -15.53 -9.72
CA SER A 61 -10.29 -16.08 -10.05
C SER A 61 -9.37 -15.03 -10.68
N HIS A 62 -9.89 -14.20 -11.58
CA HIS A 62 -9.12 -13.08 -12.15
C HIS A 62 -8.77 -12.02 -11.10
N PHE A 63 -9.67 -11.72 -10.18
CA PHE A 63 -9.40 -10.81 -9.07
C PHE A 63 -8.30 -11.36 -8.16
N ALA A 64 -8.37 -12.65 -7.79
CA ALA A 64 -7.36 -13.31 -6.96
C ALA A 64 -5.98 -13.31 -7.65
N GLY A 65 -5.91 -13.57 -8.96
CA GLY A 65 -4.67 -13.47 -9.72
C GLY A 65 -4.07 -12.05 -9.68
N GLY A 66 -4.89 -11.02 -9.91
CA GLY A 66 -4.42 -9.63 -9.83
C GLY A 66 -3.97 -9.21 -8.43
N LEU A 67 -4.57 -9.78 -7.37
CA LEU A 67 -4.11 -9.57 -5.99
C LEU A 67 -2.74 -10.22 -5.76
N ASP A 68 -2.54 -11.45 -6.26
CA ASP A 68 -1.25 -12.16 -6.12
C ASP A 68 -0.13 -11.46 -6.91
N ASP A 69 -0.42 -10.89 -8.08
CA ASP A 69 0.50 -10.05 -8.85
C ASP A 69 0.96 -8.81 -8.05
N GLN A 70 0.05 -8.14 -7.35
CA GLN A 70 0.39 -6.99 -6.50
C GLN A 70 1.22 -7.39 -5.28
N ILE A 71 0.91 -8.52 -4.66
CA ILE A 71 1.71 -9.08 -3.56
C ILE A 71 3.12 -9.40 -4.05
N THR A 72 3.26 -9.98 -5.24
CA THR A 72 4.56 -10.30 -5.84
C THR A 72 5.36 -9.04 -6.14
N LEU A 73 4.73 -8.00 -6.71
CA LEU A 73 5.37 -6.71 -6.95
C LEU A 73 5.93 -6.10 -5.64
N LEU A 74 5.11 -6.04 -4.59
CA LEU A 74 5.53 -5.51 -3.29
C LEU A 74 6.65 -6.34 -2.65
N ALA A 75 6.63 -7.66 -2.82
CA ALA A 75 7.70 -8.53 -2.34
C ALA A 75 9.04 -8.18 -3.01
N GLY A 76 9.04 -7.91 -4.32
CA GLY A 76 10.21 -7.43 -5.05
C GLY A 76 10.73 -6.11 -4.50
N LEU A 77 9.86 -5.12 -4.32
CA LEU A 77 10.23 -3.80 -3.78
C LEU A 77 10.81 -3.87 -2.36
N ILE A 78 10.28 -4.75 -1.50
CA ILE A 78 10.82 -4.97 -0.15
C ILE A 78 12.21 -5.63 -0.24
N ALA A 79 12.38 -6.62 -1.11
CA ALA A 79 13.67 -7.30 -1.28
C ALA A 79 14.76 -6.34 -1.80
N GLU A 80 14.43 -5.48 -2.77
CA GLU A 80 15.34 -4.49 -3.34
C GLU A 80 15.70 -3.38 -2.35
N SER A 81 14.77 -2.99 -1.46
CA SER A 81 15.00 -1.91 -0.50
C SER A 81 16.02 -2.25 0.60
N GLY A 82 16.42 -3.50 0.72
CA GLY A 82 17.29 -3.95 1.81
C GLY A 82 16.69 -3.79 3.21
N SER A 83 15.43 -3.41 3.29
CA SER A 83 14.69 -3.12 4.53
C SER A 83 14.39 -4.40 5.34
N ARG A 84 15.46 -5.04 5.82
CA ARG A 84 15.35 -6.19 6.74
C ARG A 84 14.84 -5.81 8.13
N ALA A 85 14.93 -4.52 8.49
CA ALA A 85 14.80 -4.07 9.87
C ALA A 85 13.35 -3.82 10.32
N ALA A 86 12.44 -3.55 9.41
CA ALA A 86 11.18 -2.91 9.80
C ALA A 86 10.06 -3.85 10.25
N ILE A 87 10.21 -5.17 10.13
CA ILE A 87 9.14 -6.08 10.50
C ILE A 87 9.73 -7.27 11.23
N GLY A 88 9.51 -7.33 12.53
CA GLY A 88 10.07 -8.27 13.49
C GLY A 88 10.52 -9.63 12.95
N GLU A 89 11.62 -10.15 13.44
CA GLU A 89 12.37 -11.35 13.01
C GLU A 89 11.55 -12.66 12.82
N ARG A 90 10.26 -12.65 13.13
CA ARG A 90 9.37 -13.81 13.13
C ARG A 90 8.44 -13.94 11.93
N LYS A 91 8.28 -12.91 11.06
CA LYS A 91 7.38 -12.98 9.91
C LYS A 91 8.14 -13.27 8.62
N THR A 92 7.57 -14.15 7.79
CA THR A 92 8.07 -14.39 6.43
C THR A 92 7.88 -13.13 5.56
N LEU A 93 8.61 -13.02 4.46
CA LEU A 93 8.44 -11.92 3.50
C LEU A 93 6.98 -11.81 3.03
N ARG A 94 6.33 -12.94 2.73
CA ARG A 94 4.93 -12.95 2.28
C ARG A 94 3.96 -12.39 3.32
N GLU A 95 4.11 -12.75 4.60
CA GLU A 95 3.27 -12.20 5.68
C GLU A 95 3.42 -10.69 5.84
N ARG A 96 4.64 -10.20 5.64
CA ARG A 96 4.96 -8.76 5.65
C ARG A 96 4.24 -8.03 4.54
N VAL A 97 4.36 -8.56 3.32
CA VAL A 97 3.75 -7.99 2.11
C VAL A 97 2.24 -7.95 2.25
N ILE A 98 1.62 -9.03 2.70
CA ILE A 98 0.17 -9.09 2.91
C ILE A 98 -0.26 -8.01 3.91
N SER A 99 0.43 -7.90 5.05
CA SER A 99 0.12 -6.89 6.07
C SER A 99 0.24 -5.47 5.52
N LEU A 100 1.32 -5.16 4.79
CA LEU A 100 1.53 -3.87 4.15
C LEU A 100 0.44 -3.57 3.11
N HIS A 101 0.14 -4.54 2.25
CA HIS A 101 -0.87 -4.38 1.21
C HIS A 101 -2.26 -4.11 1.79
N CYS A 102 -2.66 -4.87 2.84
CA CYS A 102 -3.92 -4.64 3.53
C CYS A 102 -4.02 -3.25 4.16
N GLN A 103 -2.94 -2.73 4.76
CA GLN A 103 -2.90 -1.37 5.31
C GLN A 103 -3.09 -0.32 4.20
N MET A 104 -2.38 -0.45 3.09
CA MET A 104 -2.45 0.48 1.97
C MET A 104 -3.83 0.48 1.30
N VAL A 105 -4.37 -0.70 1.00
CA VAL A 105 -5.71 -0.85 0.39
C VAL A 105 -6.78 -0.34 1.34
N GLY A 106 -6.72 -0.72 2.61
CA GLY A 106 -7.67 -0.26 3.62
C GLY A 106 -7.69 1.25 3.77
N ALA A 107 -6.52 1.89 3.86
CA ALA A 107 -6.41 3.34 3.93
C ALA A 107 -6.99 4.03 2.69
N LEU A 108 -6.69 3.53 1.49
CA LEU A 108 -7.21 4.09 0.26
C LEU A 108 -8.74 3.98 0.16
N VAL A 109 -9.30 2.82 0.49
CA VAL A 109 -10.76 2.57 0.48
C VAL A 109 -11.47 3.46 1.48
N LEU A 110 -10.99 3.52 2.73
CA LEU A 110 -11.59 4.35 3.78
C LEU A 110 -11.48 5.84 3.45
N SER A 111 -10.34 6.29 2.94
CA SER A 111 -10.15 7.67 2.52
C SER A 111 -11.13 8.05 1.39
N ARG A 112 -11.28 7.20 0.35
CA ARG A 112 -12.24 7.41 -0.73
C ARG A 112 -13.68 7.50 -0.23
N SER A 113 -14.07 6.64 0.71
CA SER A 113 -15.45 6.57 1.20
C SER A 113 -15.92 7.85 1.89
N VAL A 114 -15.02 8.67 2.41
CA VAL A 114 -15.36 9.92 3.12
C VAL A 114 -14.85 11.19 2.43
N ALA A 115 -14.16 11.07 1.30
CA ALA A 115 -13.45 12.18 0.66
C ALA A 115 -14.34 13.39 0.34
N GLN A 116 -15.58 13.14 -0.10
CA GLN A 116 -16.51 14.20 -0.50
C GLN A 116 -17.18 14.90 0.69
N VAL A 117 -17.44 14.18 1.77
CA VAL A 117 -18.22 14.69 2.91
C VAL A 117 -17.35 15.12 4.09
N ALA A 118 -16.13 14.57 4.20
CA ALA A 118 -15.18 14.85 5.25
C ALA A 118 -13.73 14.88 4.71
N PRO A 119 -13.37 15.85 3.85
CA PRO A 119 -12.08 15.85 3.15
C PRO A 119 -10.87 15.92 4.10
N ALA A 120 -10.99 16.62 5.23
CA ALA A 120 -9.93 16.65 6.24
C ALA A 120 -9.68 15.24 6.82
N HIS A 121 -10.74 14.55 7.23
CA HIS A 121 -10.65 13.18 7.75
C HIS A 121 -10.09 12.19 6.70
N SER A 122 -10.53 12.33 5.44
CA SER A 122 -9.98 11.56 4.32
C SER A 122 -8.47 11.74 4.18
N ASN A 123 -7.96 12.97 4.28
CA ASN A 123 -6.52 13.25 4.23
C ASN A 123 -5.78 12.67 5.44
N ASP A 124 -6.35 12.81 6.64
CA ASP A 124 -5.76 12.27 7.88
C ASP A 124 -5.55 10.75 7.79
N ILE A 125 -6.50 10.01 7.20
CA ILE A 125 -6.39 8.56 7.00
C ILE A 125 -5.15 8.25 6.15
N LEU A 126 -4.97 8.90 4.99
CA LEU A 126 -3.84 8.65 4.11
C LEU A 126 -2.52 9.03 4.78
N GLU A 127 -2.44 10.22 5.35
CA GLU A 127 -1.22 10.79 5.92
C GLU A 127 -0.73 9.99 7.14
N ASN A 128 -1.63 9.54 8.00
CA ASN A 128 -1.26 8.73 9.16
C ASN A 128 -0.73 7.37 8.75
N VAL A 129 -1.46 6.64 7.89
CA VAL A 129 -1.03 5.32 7.45
C VAL A 129 0.26 5.39 6.63
N GLN A 130 0.40 6.39 5.74
CA GLN A 130 1.64 6.62 5.00
C GLN A 130 2.83 6.84 5.94
N ARG A 131 2.69 7.72 6.93
CA ARG A 131 3.73 8.02 7.91
C ARG A 131 4.16 6.79 8.69
N ASP A 132 3.20 6.00 9.17
CA ASP A 132 3.48 4.80 9.94
C ASP A 132 4.21 3.73 9.12
N ILE A 133 3.79 3.53 7.86
CA ILE A 133 4.46 2.60 6.94
C ILE A 133 5.88 3.07 6.65
N LEU A 134 6.08 4.35 6.30
CA LEU A 134 7.40 4.88 5.98
C LEU A 134 8.34 4.82 7.20
N ALA A 135 7.86 5.14 8.39
CA ALA A 135 8.63 5.00 9.62
C ALA A 135 9.05 3.53 9.88
N SER A 136 8.18 2.58 9.55
CA SER A 136 8.49 1.16 9.69
C SER A 136 9.52 0.66 8.66
N ILE A 137 9.49 1.19 7.43
CA ILE A 137 10.46 0.88 6.38
C ILE A 137 11.85 1.42 6.75
N ASP A 138 11.92 2.64 7.28
CA ASP A 138 13.17 3.30 7.66
C ASP A 138 13.79 2.77 8.95
N GLY A 139 13.19 1.78 9.61
CA GLY A 139 13.65 1.27 10.89
C GLY A 139 13.46 2.24 12.07
N ARG A 140 12.73 3.34 11.87
CA ARG A 140 12.40 4.35 12.88
C ARG A 140 11.13 3.99 13.66
N SER A 141 10.80 2.69 13.76
CA SER A 141 9.62 2.27 14.52
C SER A 141 9.76 2.74 15.97
N ASN A 142 8.79 3.50 16.36
CA ASN A 142 8.42 4.05 17.63
C ASN A 142 9.11 3.37 18.84
N GLN A 143 10.27 3.90 19.26
CA GLN A 143 10.71 3.68 20.64
C GLN A 143 9.74 4.44 21.51
N ALA A 144 8.78 3.72 22.10
CA ALA A 144 7.94 4.25 23.15
C ALA A 144 8.85 4.94 24.18
N PRO A 145 8.53 6.17 24.64
CA PRO A 145 9.34 6.85 25.62
C PRO A 145 9.48 5.97 26.84
N LYS A 146 10.72 5.64 27.23
CA LYS A 146 11.02 4.91 28.47
C LYS A 146 10.33 5.65 29.62
N PRO A 147 9.56 4.97 30.48
CA PRO A 147 9.02 5.60 31.68
C PRO A 147 10.15 6.19 32.48
N ARG A 148 10.11 7.48 32.77
CA ARG A 148 11.03 8.13 33.72
C ARG A 148 10.84 7.48 35.07
N LYS A 149 11.92 6.94 35.62
CA LYS A 149 11.98 6.49 37.01
C LYS A 149 11.88 7.70 37.94
#